data_6fb5b021a442fbcb72e817f9ccb3f4ce
#
_entry.id   6fb5b021a442fbcb72e817f9ccb3f4ce
#
_cell.length_a   1.000
_cell.length_b   1.000
_cell.length_c   1.000
_cell.angle_alpha   90.00
_cell.angle_beta   90.00
_cell.angle_gamma   90.00
#
_symmetry.space_group_name_H-M   'P 1'
#
loop_
_entity.id
_entity.type
_entity.pdbx_description
1 polymer ?
#
loop_
_entity_poly.entity_id
_entity_poly.type
_entity_poly.pdbx_seq_one_letter_code
_entity_poly.pdbx_strand_id
1 'polypeptide(L)'
;MLRQIVILKKNDILYKRYFSNALTDSEIEDLSYKIWSLLRQRIEKKTNHFDYFKFRISYDVTIDSELIFIFITGLVDDYFRTIKPELSLFKQNTYDKINFDEINNNLTNDQIGKINSIADPLHKKLKPKIAVVGFSGVGKTTTKQLIKLDKIPSYHIPTITGDIAAIKIGELFFNLFDFAGQDQFQYLWKSFIKGSDAILLITDSTPQNIEKSKFFIDLIEKEIPYARAAVIGNKQDLKDAMNIKDIEKELGLITYPMVANRNENRERMIQIIAEVLDLSYESTPLIGSLMEKSLLLENSIKIKENPIKKIELGKIEDISENTKIHEKLYPDNTSDESKVKLSTEMLKHIILLKKKIYLKKSKL
;
A
#
# COMPACT_ATOMS: atom_id res chain seq x y z
N MET A 1 -5.38 -5.44 -9.22
CA MET A 1 -5.60 -5.44 -7.75
C MET A 1 -6.99 -4.91 -7.43
N LEU A 2 -7.76 -5.63 -6.60
CA LEU A 2 -9.03 -5.15 -6.07
C LEU A 2 -8.78 -4.01 -5.06
N ARG A 3 -9.40 -2.86 -5.27
CA ARG A 3 -9.23 -1.67 -4.42
C ARG A 3 -10.43 -1.40 -3.54
N GLN A 4 -11.63 -1.61 -4.10
CA GLN A 4 -12.87 -1.35 -3.37
C GLN A 4 -13.99 -2.23 -3.91
N ILE A 5 -14.88 -2.65 -3.01
CA ILE A 5 -16.15 -3.27 -3.32
C ILE A 5 -17.26 -2.33 -2.87
N VAL A 6 -18.28 -2.16 -3.71
CA VAL A 6 -19.45 -1.36 -3.41
C VAL A 6 -20.71 -2.12 -3.81
N ILE A 7 -21.76 -2.04 -2.97
CA ILE A 7 -23.12 -2.45 -3.31
C ILE A 7 -24.03 -1.24 -3.10
N LEU A 8 -24.74 -0.87 -4.15
CA LEU A 8 -25.73 0.20 -4.09
C LEU A 8 -27.15 -0.36 -4.25
N LYS A 9 -28.13 0.25 -3.59
CA LYS A 9 -29.55 0.08 -3.87
C LYS A 9 -30.06 1.41 -4.42
N LYS A 10 -30.54 1.42 -5.66
CA LYS A 10 -30.74 2.66 -6.44
C LYS A 10 -29.42 3.44 -6.53
N ASN A 11 -29.33 4.57 -5.84
CA ASN A 11 -28.12 5.39 -5.79
C ASN A 11 -27.50 5.42 -4.39
N ASP A 12 -28.12 4.79 -3.39
CA ASP A 12 -27.66 4.79 -2.00
C ASP A 12 -26.63 3.67 -1.80
N ILE A 13 -25.54 3.99 -1.12
CA ILE A 13 -24.48 3.02 -0.80
C ILE A 13 -24.95 2.15 0.38
N LEU A 14 -25.30 0.87 0.10
CA LEU A 14 -25.63 -0.10 1.13
C LEU A 14 -24.40 -0.71 1.79
N TYR A 15 -23.37 -0.98 0.99
CA TYR A 15 -22.13 -1.59 1.46
C TYR A 15 -20.95 -1.03 0.72
N LYS A 16 -19.87 -0.75 1.45
CA LYS A 16 -18.57 -0.39 0.88
C LYS A 16 -17.45 -1.02 1.69
N ARG A 17 -16.42 -1.45 0.99
CA ARG A 17 -15.20 -1.95 1.61
C ARG A 17 -13.99 -1.54 0.82
N TYR A 18 -13.05 -0.92 1.51
CA TYR A 18 -11.78 -0.47 0.96
C TYR A 18 -10.68 -1.48 1.22
N PHE A 19 -9.83 -1.72 0.22
CA PHE A 19 -8.58 -2.48 0.32
C PHE A 19 -7.37 -1.61 -0.01
N SER A 20 -7.60 -0.48 -0.68
CA SER A 20 -6.64 0.60 -0.91
C SER A 20 -7.39 1.87 -1.29
N ASN A 21 -6.66 2.98 -1.51
CA ASN A 21 -7.29 4.20 -1.99
C ASN A 21 -8.02 3.97 -3.32
N ALA A 22 -9.27 4.37 -3.37
CA ALA A 22 -10.17 4.23 -4.51
C ALA A 22 -11.06 5.47 -4.65
N LEU A 23 -12.34 5.30 -4.91
CA LEU A 23 -13.28 6.39 -5.13
C LEU A 23 -13.93 6.85 -3.83
N THR A 24 -14.24 8.14 -3.77
CA THR A 24 -15.06 8.75 -2.70
C THR A 24 -16.53 8.40 -2.86
N ASP A 25 -17.33 8.60 -1.81
CA ASP A 25 -18.77 8.32 -1.86
C ASP A 25 -19.47 9.16 -2.95
N SER A 26 -19.11 10.43 -3.09
CA SER A 26 -19.68 11.30 -4.14
C SER A 26 -19.36 10.79 -5.55
N GLU A 27 -18.13 10.34 -5.80
CA GLU A 27 -17.76 9.76 -7.10
C GLU A 27 -18.52 8.45 -7.38
N ILE A 28 -18.78 7.64 -6.35
CA ILE A 28 -19.57 6.41 -6.47
C ILE A 28 -21.03 6.71 -6.79
N GLU A 29 -21.63 7.70 -6.16
CA GLU A 29 -22.98 8.16 -6.44
C GLU A 29 -23.10 8.65 -7.88
N ASP A 30 -22.19 9.49 -8.35
CA ASP A 30 -22.14 9.96 -9.73
C ASP A 30 -22.04 8.80 -10.73
N LEU A 31 -21.21 7.80 -10.44
CA LEU A 31 -21.11 6.60 -11.28
C LEU A 31 -22.39 5.79 -11.29
N SER A 32 -23.10 5.69 -10.18
CA SER A 32 -24.39 5.04 -10.07
C SER A 32 -25.41 5.69 -11.00
N TYR A 33 -25.56 7.01 -10.94
CA TYR A 33 -26.43 7.75 -11.86
C TYR A 33 -26.08 7.51 -13.32
N LYS A 34 -24.80 7.50 -13.66
CA LYS A 34 -24.31 7.21 -15.00
C LYS A 34 -24.69 5.80 -15.45
N ILE A 35 -24.46 4.79 -14.63
CA ILE A 35 -24.78 3.39 -14.94
C ILE A 35 -26.28 3.23 -15.20
N TRP A 36 -27.13 3.76 -14.32
CA TRP A 36 -28.59 3.70 -14.50
C TRP A 36 -29.05 4.43 -15.75
N SER A 37 -28.48 5.59 -16.07
CA SER A 37 -28.80 6.35 -17.30
C SER A 37 -28.48 5.54 -18.54
N LEU A 38 -27.30 4.91 -18.62
CA LEU A 38 -26.87 4.09 -19.75
C LEU A 38 -27.76 2.84 -19.93
N LEU A 39 -28.18 2.21 -18.83
CA LEU A 39 -29.08 1.07 -18.87
C LEU A 39 -30.50 1.43 -19.35
N ARG A 40 -31.05 2.58 -18.92
CA ARG A 40 -32.36 3.09 -19.37
C ARG A 40 -32.36 3.38 -20.84
N GLN A 41 -31.26 3.86 -21.39
CA GLN A 41 -31.08 4.11 -22.83
C GLN A 41 -30.80 2.83 -23.62
N ARG A 42 -30.73 1.67 -23.01
CA ARG A 42 -30.35 0.37 -23.60
C ARG A 42 -28.99 0.37 -24.30
N ILE A 43 -28.10 1.30 -23.92
CA ILE A 43 -26.76 1.43 -24.49
C ILE A 43 -25.81 0.41 -23.88
N GLU A 44 -25.99 0.13 -22.58
CA GLU A 44 -25.09 -0.73 -21.80
C GLU A 44 -25.73 -2.06 -21.44
N LYS A 45 -24.85 -3.05 -21.15
CA LYS A 45 -25.24 -4.36 -20.64
C LYS A 45 -25.38 -4.32 -19.13
N LYS A 46 -26.24 -5.19 -18.56
CA LYS A 46 -26.39 -5.37 -17.09
C LYS A 46 -25.06 -5.65 -16.40
N THR A 47 -24.14 -6.35 -17.06
CA THR A 47 -22.78 -6.64 -16.59
C THR A 47 -21.79 -6.07 -17.59
N ASN A 48 -20.99 -5.11 -17.17
CA ASN A 48 -20.01 -4.45 -18.03
C ASN A 48 -18.88 -3.81 -17.20
N HIS A 49 -17.96 -3.14 -17.89
CA HIS A 49 -16.88 -2.36 -17.26
C HIS A 49 -16.54 -1.16 -18.13
N PHE A 50 -15.96 -0.15 -17.51
CA PHE A 50 -15.33 0.99 -18.18
C PHE A 50 -14.16 1.52 -17.34
N ASP A 51 -13.24 2.18 -17.99
CA ASP A 51 -12.12 2.81 -17.33
C ASP A 51 -12.51 4.22 -16.89
N TYR A 52 -12.17 4.56 -15.63
CA TYR A 52 -12.45 5.83 -14.98
C TYR A 52 -11.17 6.34 -14.31
N PHE A 53 -10.52 7.32 -14.91
CA PHE A 53 -9.18 7.78 -14.54
C PHE A 53 -8.18 6.61 -14.44
N LYS A 54 -7.62 6.39 -13.25
CA LYS A 54 -6.65 5.32 -12.95
C LYS A 54 -7.29 4.00 -12.50
N PHE A 55 -8.61 3.90 -12.57
CA PHE A 55 -9.35 2.74 -12.09
C PHE A 55 -10.18 2.11 -13.21
N ARG A 56 -10.43 0.81 -13.08
CA ARG A 56 -11.46 0.11 -13.84
C ARG A 56 -12.67 -0.12 -12.94
N ILE A 57 -13.81 0.34 -13.40
CA ILE A 57 -15.11 0.15 -12.77
C ILE A 57 -15.76 -1.04 -13.45
N SER A 58 -15.94 -2.13 -12.70
CA SER A 58 -16.63 -3.32 -13.19
C SER A 58 -17.93 -3.46 -12.41
N TYR A 59 -19.06 -3.62 -13.08
CA TYR A 59 -20.37 -3.64 -12.43
C TYR A 59 -21.24 -4.77 -12.93
N ASP A 60 -22.16 -5.20 -12.06
CA ASP A 60 -23.27 -6.13 -12.35
C ASP A 60 -24.54 -5.60 -11.70
N VAL A 61 -25.58 -5.40 -12.52
CA VAL A 61 -26.84 -4.78 -12.10
C VAL A 61 -27.97 -5.79 -12.08
N THR A 62 -28.76 -5.76 -11.00
CA THR A 62 -30.04 -6.46 -10.91
C THR A 62 -31.14 -5.42 -10.96
N ILE A 63 -31.90 -5.40 -12.08
CA ILE A 63 -32.91 -4.37 -12.34
C ILE A 63 -34.08 -4.51 -11.37
N ASP A 64 -34.54 -5.74 -11.11
CA ASP A 64 -35.74 -6.01 -10.31
C ASP A 64 -35.58 -5.57 -8.85
N SER A 65 -34.39 -5.78 -8.26
CA SER A 65 -34.06 -5.36 -6.90
C SER A 65 -33.36 -3.99 -6.85
N GLU A 66 -33.18 -3.32 -7.97
CA GLU A 66 -32.49 -2.02 -8.14
C GLU A 66 -31.08 -2.01 -7.50
N LEU A 67 -30.34 -3.13 -7.61
CA LEU A 67 -29.01 -3.28 -7.01
C LEU A 67 -27.91 -3.16 -8.06
N ILE A 68 -26.82 -2.50 -7.69
CA ILE A 68 -25.57 -2.45 -8.42
C ILE A 68 -24.44 -3.02 -7.57
N PHE A 69 -23.75 -4.03 -8.05
CA PHE A 69 -22.51 -4.56 -7.47
C PHE A 69 -21.34 -4.00 -8.26
N ILE A 70 -20.40 -3.35 -7.60
CA ILE A 70 -19.26 -2.70 -8.23
C ILE A 70 -17.95 -3.23 -7.64
N PHE A 71 -17.04 -3.61 -8.51
CA PHE A 71 -15.62 -3.78 -8.18
C PHE A 71 -14.82 -2.64 -8.81
N ILE A 72 -14.01 -1.98 -7.99
CA ILE A 72 -13.05 -0.97 -8.42
C ILE A 72 -11.67 -1.61 -8.36
N THR A 73 -11.02 -1.72 -9.52
CA THR A 73 -9.72 -2.38 -9.67
C THR A 73 -8.71 -1.47 -10.36
N GLY A 74 -7.45 -1.88 -10.41
CA GLY A 74 -6.46 -1.25 -11.27
C GLY A 74 -6.72 -1.53 -12.75
N LEU A 75 -6.15 -0.71 -13.64
CA LEU A 75 -6.33 -0.85 -15.09
C LEU A 75 -5.62 -2.08 -15.69
N VAL A 76 -4.69 -2.67 -14.95
CA VAL A 76 -3.91 -3.84 -15.39
C VAL A 76 -4.67 -5.17 -15.28
N ASP A 77 -5.76 -5.19 -14.50
CA ASP A 77 -6.54 -6.43 -14.29
C ASP A 77 -7.34 -6.80 -15.55
N ASP A 78 -7.29 -8.08 -15.93
CA ASP A 78 -8.10 -8.60 -17.06
C ASP A 78 -9.56 -8.74 -16.63
N TYR A 79 -10.42 -7.94 -17.23
CA TYR A 79 -11.84 -7.96 -16.91
C TYR A 79 -12.48 -9.31 -17.23
N PHE A 80 -12.29 -9.85 -18.43
CA PHE A 80 -13.02 -11.03 -18.86
C PHE A 80 -12.56 -12.31 -18.16
N ARG A 81 -11.26 -12.47 -17.98
CA ARG A 81 -10.67 -13.68 -17.40
C ARG A 81 -10.69 -13.68 -15.88
N THR A 82 -10.58 -12.51 -15.27
CA THR A 82 -10.33 -12.41 -13.83
C THR A 82 -11.48 -11.70 -13.10
N ILE A 83 -11.83 -10.48 -13.50
CA ILE A 83 -12.73 -9.65 -12.70
C ILE A 83 -14.19 -10.06 -12.85
N LYS A 84 -14.67 -10.24 -14.10
CA LYS A 84 -16.08 -10.58 -14.36
C LYS A 84 -16.53 -11.87 -13.68
N PRO A 85 -15.79 -13.01 -13.73
CA PRO A 85 -16.18 -14.21 -13.02
C PRO A 85 -16.28 -14.02 -11.51
N GLU A 86 -15.33 -13.28 -10.91
CA GLU A 86 -15.32 -13.03 -9.47
C GLU A 86 -16.45 -12.08 -9.04
N LEU A 87 -16.76 -11.06 -9.84
CA LEU A 87 -17.89 -10.16 -9.59
C LEU A 87 -19.23 -10.92 -9.64
N SER A 88 -19.41 -11.78 -10.62
CA SER A 88 -20.60 -12.60 -10.73
C SER A 88 -20.74 -13.58 -9.57
N LEU A 89 -19.65 -14.22 -9.16
CA LEU A 89 -19.63 -15.11 -8.01
C LEU A 89 -19.88 -14.36 -6.69
N PHE A 90 -19.28 -13.18 -6.52
CA PHE A 90 -19.54 -12.32 -5.36
C PHE A 90 -21.02 -11.97 -5.24
N LYS A 91 -21.61 -11.52 -6.35
CA LYS A 91 -23.04 -11.20 -6.42
C LYS A 91 -23.88 -12.41 -6.01
N GLN A 92 -23.66 -13.59 -6.63
CA GLN A 92 -24.40 -14.80 -6.32
C GLN A 92 -24.28 -15.18 -4.83
N ASN A 93 -23.06 -15.30 -4.31
CA ASN A 93 -22.83 -15.66 -2.91
C ASN A 93 -23.42 -14.63 -1.92
N THR A 94 -23.53 -13.37 -2.33
CA THR A 94 -24.14 -12.32 -1.50
C THR A 94 -25.65 -12.48 -1.48
N TYR A 95 -26.30 -12.76 -2.62
CA TYR A 95 -27.73 -13.05 -2.67
C TYR A 95 -28.10 -14.30 -1.88
N ASP A 96 -27.28 -15.35 -1.89
CA ASP A 96 -27.51 -16.57 -1.13
C ASP A 96 -27.51 -16.34 0.40
N LYS A 97 -26.85 -15.28 0.87
CA LYS A 97 -26.72 -14.95 2.31
C LYS A 97 -27.56 -13.78 2.77
N ILE A 98 -27.98 -12.92 1.86
CA ILE A 98 -28.64 -11.64 2.16
C ILE A 98 -29.92 -11.50 1.35
N ASN A 99 -31.04 -11.36 2.03
CA ASN A 99 -32.32 -11.02 1.39
C ASN A 99 -32.40 -9.49 1.22
N PHE A 100 -32.10 -8.99 0.03
CA PHE A 100 -32.09 -7.56 -0.26
C PHE A 100 -33.50 -6.94 -0.37
N ASP A 101 -34.54 -7.74 -0.55
CA ASP A 101 -35.92 -7.25 -0.67
C ASP A 101 -36.43 -6.73 0.70
N GLU A 102 -35.93 -7.28 1.79
CA GLU A 102 -36.26 -6.87 3.16
C GLU A 102 -35.43 -5.66 3.64
N ILE A 103 -34.41 -5.23 2.90
CA ILE A 103 -33.54 -4.13 3.29
C ILE A 103 -34.08 -2.81 2.75
N ASN A 104 -34.51 -1.93 3.67
CA ASN A 104 -34.98 -0.62 3.28
C ASN A 104 -33.82 0.37 3.00
N ASN A 105 -32.99 0.70 4.00
CA ASN A 105 -31.94 1.72 3.82
C ASN A 105 -30.55 1.30 4.31
N ASN A 106 -30.45 0.39 5.28
CA ASN A 106 -29.15 0.03 5.87
C ASN A 106 -29.04 -1.48 6.12
N LEU A 107 -27.82 -2.01 5.99
CA LEU A 107 -27.47 -3.35 6.40
C LEU A 107 -27.23 -3.42 7.91
N THR A 108 -27.64 -4.52 8.53
CA THR A 108 -27.27 -4.80 9.92
C THR A 108 -25.80 -5.23 10.02
N ASN A 109 -25.22 -5.15 11.22
CA ASN A 109 -23.83 -5.58 11.45
C ASN A 109 -23.62 -7.08 11.10
N ASP A 110 -24.61 -7.93 11.33
CA ASP A 110 -24.55 -9.36 10.94
C ASP A 110 -24.50 -9.51 9.42
N GLN A 111 -25.33 -8.77 8.69
CA GLN A 111 -25.31 -8.77 7.21
C GLN A 111 -24.00 -8.25 6.66
N ILE A 112 -23.46 -7.16 7.21
CA ILE A 112 -22.13 -6.65 6.86
C ILE A 112 -21.05 -7.71 7.12
N GLY A 113 -21.11 -8.41 8.26
CA GLY A 113 -20.20 -9.51 8.58
C GLY A 113 -20.26 -10.65 7.57
N LYS A 114 -21.47 -11.03 7.13
CA LYS A 114 -21.66 -12.04 6.08
C LYS A 114 -21.05 -11.61 4.75
N ILE A 115 -21.26 -10.35 4.33
CA ILE A 115 -20.65 -9.82 3.09
C ILE A 115 -19.13 -9.78 3.22
N ASN A 116 -18.60 -9.33 4.35
CA ASN A 116 -17.16 -9.32 4.62
C ASN A 116 -16.55 -10.72 4.48
N SER A 117 -17.22 -11.75 4.95
CA SER A 117 -16.76 -13.15 4.82
C SER A 117 -16.65 -13.63 3.37
N ILE A 118 -17.40 -13.03 2.43
CA ILE A 118 -17.30 -13.28 0.99
C ILE A 118 -16.21 -12.41 0.36
N ALA A 119 -16.08 -11.16 0.80
CA ALA A 119 -15.15 -10.17 0.25
C ALA A 119 -13.67 -10.50 0.58
N ASP A 120 -13.38 -11.06 1.77
CA ASP A 120 -12.00 -11.38 2.18
C ASP A 120 -11.28 -12.40 1.29
N PRO A 121 -11.92 -13.54 0.91
CA PRO A 121 -11.32 -14.45 -0.05
C PRO A 121 -11.06 -13.82 -1.42
N LEU A 122 -11.95 -12.91 -1.87
CA LEU A 122 -11.79 -12.20 -3.13
C LEU A 122 -10.57 -11.29 -3.13
N HIS A 123 -10.38 -10.52 -2.06
CA HIS A 123 -9.20 -9.67 -1.93
C HIS A 123 -7.90 -10.51 -1.97
N LYS A 124 -7.89 -11.67 -1.30
CA LYS A 124 -6.75 -12.60 -1.36
C LYS A 124 -6.52 -13.17 -2.76
N LYS A 125 -7.56 -13.37 -3.55
CA LYS A 125 -7.48 -13.89 -4.92
C LYS A 125 -7.07 -12.82 -5.92
N LEU A 126 -7.61 -11.61 -5.78
CA LEU A 126 -7.30 -10.44 -6.62
C LEU A 126 -6.16 -9.59 -6.06
N LYS A 127 -5.16 -10.25 -5.47
CA LYS A 127 -4.00 -9.61 -4.84
C LYS A 127 -3.11 -8.89 -5.84
N PRO A 128 -2.41 -7.82 -5.42
CA PRO A 128 -1.52 -7.09 -6.31
C PRO A 128 -0.33 -7.93 -6.76
N LYS A 129 0.12 -7.63 -7.97
CA LYS A 129 1.39 -8.08 -8.54
C LYS A 129 2.42 -6.97 -8.41
N ILE A 130 3.53 -7.24 -7.73
CA ILE A 130 4.68 -6.33 -7.63
C ILE A 130 5.84 -6.96 -8.41
N ALA A 131 6.36 -6.26 -9.40
CA ALA A 131 7.57 -6.71 -10.08
C ALA A 131 8.79 -5.98 -9.53
N VAL A 132 9.85 -6.75 -9.25
CA VAL A 132 11.16 -6.24 -8.86
C VAL A 132 12.07 -6.33 -10.06
N VAL A 133 12.49 -5.18 -10.58
CA VAL A 133 13.32 -5.07 -11.78
C VAL A 133 14.65 -4.39 -11.45
N GLY A 134 15.62 -4.50 -12.34
CA GLY A 134 16.97 -3.92 -12.20
C GLY A 134 18.02 -4.87 -12.73
N PHE A 135 19.24 -4.39 -12.93
CA PHE A 135 20.34 -5.19 -13.47
C PHE A 135 20.83 -6.26 -12.50
N SER A 136 21.73 -7.14 -12.98
CA SER A 136 22.33 -8.18 -12.13
C SER A 136 23.18 -7.56 -11.03
N GLY A 137 23.15 -8.14 -9.83
CA GLY A 137 23.98 -7.71 -8.71
C GLY A 137 23.47 -6.51 -7.90
N VAL A 138 22.39 -5.81 -8.31
CA VAL A 138 21.87 -4.65 -7.58
C VAL A 138 21.18 -4.99 -6.26
N GLY A 139 20.82 -6.26 -6.02
CA GLY A 139 20.23 -6.73 -4.77
C GLY A 139 18.74 -7.06 -4.82
N LYS A 140 18.16 -7.36 -5.99
CA LYS A 140 16.76 -7.76 -6.14
C LYS A 140 16.38 -8.97 -5.27
N THR A 141 17.12 -10.06 -5.42
CA THR A 141 16.90 -11.29 -4.64
C THR A 141 17.11 -11.05 -3.14
N THR A 142 18.09 -10.22 -2.76
CA THR A 142 18.31 -9.82 -1.37
C THR A 142 17.11 -9.06 -0.82
N THR A 143 16.55 -8.11 -1.59
CA THR A 143 15.33 -7.38 -1.22
C THR A 143 14.15 -8.33 -1.03
N LYS A 144 13.96 -9.31 -1.94
CA LYS A 144 12.92 -10.33 -1.79
C LYS A 144 13.11 -11.15 -0.51
N GLN A 145 14.32 -11.57 -0.21
CA GLN A 145 14.65 -12.32 1.01
C GLN A 145 14.41 -11.50 2.27
N LEU A 146 14.79 -10.22 2.26
CA LEU A 146 14.49 -9.28 3.34
C LEU A 146 12.98 -9.19 3.63
N ILE A 147 12.17 -9.07 2.59
CA ILE A 147 10.69 -9.01 2.72
C ILE A 147 10.14 -10.31 3.33
N LYS A 148 10.62 -11.47 2.86
CA LYS A 148 10.17 -12.80 3.29
C LYS A 148 10.72 -13.24 4.65
N LEU A 149 11.73 -12.57 5.20
CA LEU A 149 12.55 -13.03 6.33
C LEU A 149 13.33 -14.33 6.05
N ASP A 150 13.63 -14.59 4.79
CA ASP A 150 14.52 -15.68 4.43
C ASP A 150 15.98 -15.34 4.79
N LYS A 151 16.81 -16.35 5.01
CA LYS A 151 18.25 -16.12 5.21
C LYS A 151 18.86 -15.47 3.97
N ILE A 152 19.56 -14.37 4.17
CA ILE A 152 20.30 -13.69 3.09
C ILE A 152 21.63 -14.41 2.92
N PRO A 153 21.93 -14.98 1.73
CA PRO A 153 23.21 -15.64 1.48
C PRO A 153 24.38 -14.66 1.61
N SER A 154 25.51 -15.14 2.10
CA SER A 154 26.74 -14.34 2.18
C SER A 154 27.42 -14.12 0.81
N TYR A 155 26.97 -14.83 -0.23
CA TYR A 155 27.50 -14.71 -1.59
C TYR A 155 26.37 -14.56 -2.61
N HIS A 156 26.68 -13.91 -3.72
CA HIS A 156 25.71 -13.66 -4.78
C HIS A 156 25.48 -14.90 -5.64
N ILE A 157 24.22 -15.34 -5.70
CA ILE A 157 23.76 -16.38 -6.65
C ILE A 157 22.88 -15.67 -7.69
N PRO A 158 23.30 -15.61 -8.97
CA PRO A 158 22.48 -15.01 -10.02
C PRO A 158 21.16 -15.76 -10.21
N THR A 159 20.06 -15.02 -10.32
CA THR A 159 18.76 -15.59 -10.70
C THR A 159 18.78 -15.93 -12.19
N ILE A 160 18.55 -17.20 -12.53
CA ILE A 160 18.70 -17.69 -13.92
C ILE A 160 17.48 -17.35 -14.78
N THR A 161 16.27 -17.46 -14.23
CA THR A 161 15.04 -17.22 -15.00
C THR A 161 14.15 -16.15 -14.34
N GLY A 162 13.68 -16.41 -13.17
CA GLY A 162 12.78 -15.58 -12.38
C GLY A 162 12.16 -16.42 -11.28
N ASP A 163 11.74 -15.77 -10.24
CA ASP A 163 11.09 -16.41 -9.11
C ASP A 163 9.86 -15.62 -8.67
N ILE A 164 8.81 -16.33 -8.30
CA ILE A 164 7.55 -15.75 -7.84
C ILE A 164 7.35 -16.12 -6.38
N ALA A 165 7.24 -15.13 -5.52
CA ALA A 165 6.93 -15.32 -4.12
C ALA A 165 5.54 -14.78 -3.79
N ALA A 166 4.65 -15.63 -3.28
CA ALA A 166 3.44 -15.18 -2.63
C ALA A 166 3.78 -14.74 -1.20
N ILE A 167 3.52 -13.49 -0.88
CA ILE A 167 3.88 -12.86 0.38
C ILE A 167 2.62 -12.50 1.15
N LYS A 168 2.64 -12.77 2.46
CA LYS A 168 1.64 -12.32 3.43
C LYS A 168 2.34 -11.54 4.52
N ILE A 169 1.88 -10.29 4.75
CA ILE A 169 2.34 -9.44 5.85
C ILE A 169 1.10 -8.88 6.53
N GLY A 170 0.74 -9.42 7.70
CA GLY A 170 -0.55 -9.13 8.32
C GLY A 170 -1.70 -9.51 7.38
N GLU A 171 -2.55 -8.56 7.05
CA GLU A 171 -3.64 -8.75 6.07
C GLU A 171 -3.25 -8.42 4.63
N LEU A 172 -2.04 -7.91 4.40
CA LEU A 172 -1.55 -7.62 3.06
C LEU A 172 -1.09 -8.90 2.37
N PHE A 173 -1.68 -9.19 1.22
CA PHE A 173 -1.29 -10.30 0.35
C PHE A 173 -0.85 -9.75 -1.00
N PHE A 174 0.33 -10.19 -1.50
CA PHE A 174 0.78 -9.82 -2.84
C PHE A 174 1.70 -10.88 -3.44
N ASN A 175 1.86 -10.83 -4.76
CA ASN A 175 2.84 -11.63 -5.47
C ASN A 175 4.04 -10.75 -5.80
N LEU A 176 5.22 -11.16 -5.35
CA LEU A 176 6.49 -10.51 -5.67
C LEU A 176 7.20 -11.32 -6.76
N PHE A 177 7.52 -10.67 -7.87
CA PHE A 177 8.19 -11.27 -9.02
C PHE A 177 9.62 -10.75 -9.07
N ASP A 178 10.59 -11.63 -8.82
CA ASP A 178 12.03 -11.35 -8.91
C ASP A 178 12.57 -11.88 -10.25
N PHE A 179 13.00 -10.98 -11.11
CA PHE A 179 13.43 -11.35 -12.46
C PHE A 179 14.94 -11.31 -12.62
N ALA A 180 15.44 -12.20 -13.49
CA ALA A 180 16.84 -12.21 -13.89
C ALA A 180 17.24 -10.86 -14.49
N GLY A 181 18.22 -10.21 -13.88
CA GLY A 181 18.70 -8.88 -14.29
C GLY A 181 19.89 -8.92 -15.26
N GLN A 182 20.17 -10.07 -15.88
CA GLN A 182 21.25 -10.23 -16.86
C GLN A 182 20.78 -9.75 -18.23
N ASP A 183 21.63 -9.04 -18.96
CA ASP A 183 21.31 -8.42 -20.24
C ASP A 183 20.78 -9.40 -21.30
N GLN A 184 21.25 -10.64 -21.28
CA GLN A 184 20.76 -11.70 -22.17
C GLN A 184 19.28 -12.03 -22.01
N PHE A 185 18.61 -11.62 -20.91
CA PHE A 185 17.19 -11.85 -20.64
C PHE A 185 16.32 -10.61 -20.89
N GLN A 186 16.84 -9.53 -21.47
CA GLN A 186 16.10 -8.30 -21.73
C GLN A 186 14.81 -8.54 -22.52
N TYR A 187 14.82 -9.47 -23.47
CA TYR A 187 13.65 -9.83 -24.28
C TYR A 187 12.47 -10.36 -23.46
N LEU A 188 12.72 -10.88 -22.25
CA LEU A 188 11.68 -11.37 -21.33
C LEU A 188 11.11 -10.26 -20.43
N TRP A 189 11.85 -9.18 -20.19
CA TRP A 189 11.46 -8.16 -19.21
C TRP A 189 10.12 -7.51 -19.53
N LYS A 190 9.85 -7.24 -20.80
CA LYS A 190 8.56 -6.77 -21.26
C LYS A 190 7.39 -7.69 -20.83
N SER A 191 7.55 -8.98 -21.00
CA SER A 191 6.51 -9.96 -20.64
C SER A 191 6.36 -10.08 -19.13
N PHE A 192 7.45 -9.94 -18.38
CA PHE A 192 7.48 -10.10 -16.95
C PHE A 192 6.81 -8.94 -16.20
N ILE A 193 7.00 -7.70 -16.66
CA ILE A 193 6.38 -6.52 -16.02
C ILE A 193 4.89 -6.39 -16.35
N LYS A 194 4.41 -6.99 -17.43
CA LYS A 194 3.00 -6.91 -17.82
C LYS A 194 2.07 -7.41 -16.72
N GLY A 195 0.98 -6.67 -16.52
CA GLY A 195 -0.01 -6.96 -15.49
C GLY A 195 0.48 -6.68 -14.06
N SER A 196 1.59 -5.95 -13.88
CA SER A 196 2.02 -5.49 -12.56
C SER A 196 1.22 -4.26 -12.13
N ASP A 197 0.80 -4.26 -10.86
CA ASP A 197 0.18 -3.10 -10.21
C ASP A 197 1.23 -2.11 -9.72
N ALA A 198 2.43 -2.63 -9.37
CA ALA A 198 3.57 -1.83 -8.92
C ALA A 198 4.89 -2.39 -9.43
N ILE A 199 5.86 -1.50 -9.63
CA ILE A 199 7.24 -1.81 -9.99
C ILE A 199 8.17 -1.24 -8.94
N LEU A 200 9.09 -2.06 -8.45
CA LEU A 200 10.21 -1.64 -7.64
C LEU A 200 11.49 -1.79 -8.48
N LEU A 201 12.00 -0.67 -8.98
CA LEU A 201 13.28 -0.61 -9.68
C LEU A 201 14.41 -0.57 -8.66
N ILE A 202 15.18 -1.65 -8.56
CA ILE A 202 16.33 -1.72 -7.65
C ILE A 202 17.60 -1.30 -8.40
N THR A 203 18.33 -0.36 -7.84
CA THR A 203 19.66 0.06 -8.30
C THR A 203 20.67 -0.09 -7.16
N ASP A 204 21.94 -0.26 -7.48
CA ASP A 204 23.02 -0.29 -6.47
C ASP A 204 23.55 1.10 -6.11
N SER A 205 22.87 2.14 -6.57
CA SER A 205 23.17 3.56 -6.31
C SER A 205 24.47 4.07 -6.94
N THR A 206 25.19 3.28 -7.72
CA THR A 206 26.37 3.79 -8.45
C THR A 206 25.95 4.60 -9.68
N PRO A 207 26.71 5.65 -10.08
CA PRO A 207 26.40 6.45 -11.26
C PRO A 207 26.21 5.61 -12.53
N GLN A 208 27.05 4.59 -12.72
CA GLN A 208 26.99 3.69 -13.88
C GLN A 208 25.70 2.87 -13.90
N ASN A 209 25.22 2.39 -12.74
CA ASN A 209 23.99 1.62 -12.64
C ASN A 209 22.76 2.51 -12.79
N ILE A 210 22.81 3.74 -12.29
CA ILE A 210 21.73 4.72 -12.45
C ILE A 210 21.53 5.03 -13.93
N GLU A 211 22.60 5.31 -14.68
CA GLU A 211 22.52 5.58 -16.12
C GLU A 211 21.90 4.41 -16.89
N LYS A 212 22.39 3.19 -16.65
CA LYS A 212 21.80 1.97 -17.24
C LYS A 212 20.32 1.79 -16.85
N SER A 213 19.93 2.18 -15.65
CA SER A 213 18.57 1.99 -15.12
C SER A 213 17.52 2.83 -15.83
N LYS A 214 17.90 3.86 -16.58
CA LYS A 214 17.00 4.64 -17.45
C LYS A 214 16.26 3.75 -18.45
N PHE A 215 16.89 2.67 -18.90
CA PHE A 215 16.25 1.65 -19.74
C PHE A 215 14.94 1.11 -19.11
N PHE A 216 14.94 0.87 -17.79
CA PHE A 216 13.73 0.37 -17.13
C PHE A 216 12.65 1.44 -17.03
N ILE A 217 13.01 2.72 -16.94
CA ILE A 217 12.05 3.83 -16.96
C ILE A 217 11.31 3.84 -18.29
N ASP A 218 12.05 3.84 -19.40
CA ASP A 218 11.48 3.79 -20.76
C ASP A 218 10.58 2.56 -20.96
N LEU A 219 11.01 1.41 -20.43
CA LEU A 219 10.26 0.17 -20.52
C LEU A 219 8.94 0.23 -19.74
N ILE A 220 8.95 0.80 -18.52
CA ILE A 220 7.77 0.98 -17.68
C ILE A 220 6.77 1.93 -18.34
N GLU A 221 7.23 3.08 -18.79
CA GLU A 221 6.40 4.10 -19.44
C GLU A 221 5.73 3.56 -20.72
N LYS A 222 6.46 2.77 -21.50
CA LYS A 222 5.96 2.20 -22.75
C LYS A 222 4.97 1.04 -22.56
N GLU A 223 5.27 0.12 -21.64
CA GLU A 223 4.55 -1.16 -21.57
C GLU A 223 3.46 -1.19 -20.48
N ILE A 224 3.62 -0.43 -19.42
CA ILE A 224 2.71 -0.42 -18.27
C ILE A 224 2.57 0.98 -17.63
N PRO A 225 2.19 2.01 -18.40
CA PRO A 225 2.14 3.40 -17.92
C PRO A 225 1.20 3.62 -16.72
N TYR A 226 0.31 2.66 -16.45
CA TYR A 226 -0.63 2.72 -15.31
C TYR A 226 -0.11 2.07 -14.03
N ALA A 227 1.00 1.31 -14.12
CA ALA A 227 1.62 0.74 -12.92
C ALA A 227 2.30 1.85 -12.12
N ARG A 228 2.23 1.73 -10.80
CA ARG A 228 3.00 2.62 -9.93
C ARG A 228 4.44 2.16 -9.89
N ALA A 229 5.37 3.08 -9.96
CA ALA A 229 6.78 2.77 -9.95
C ALA A 229 7.52 3.59 -8.89
N ALA A 230 8.50 2.96 -8.24
CA ALA A 230 9.43 3.61 -7.35
C ALA A 230 10.83 3.00 -7.52
N VAL A 231 11.84 3.78 -7.19
CA VAL A 231 13.24 3.35 -7.19
C VAL A 231 13.65 3.00 -5.76
N ILE A 232 14.34 1.89 -5.62
CA ILE A 232 15.05 1.53 -4.40
C ILE A 232 16.55 1.77 -4.65
N GLY A 233 17.07 2.88 -4.15
CA GLY A 233 18.50 3.17 -4.12
C GLY A 233 19.18 2.28 -3.09
N ASN A 234 19.52 1.06 -3.52
CA ASN A 234 20.12 0.06 -2.64
C ASN A 234 21.62 0.27 -2.51
N LYS A 235 22.24 -0.38 -1.53
CA LYS A 235 23.66 -0.29 -1.21
C LYS A 235 24.13 1.12 -0.87
N GLN A 236 23.29 1.89 -0.16
CA GLN A 236 23.63 3.24 0.31
C GLN A 236 24.81 3.28 1.31
N ASP A 237 25.29 2.13 1.72
CA ASP A 237 26.51 1.94 2.52
C ASP A 237 27.81 1.95 1.71
N LEU A 238 27.75 1.98 0.39
CA LEU A 238 28.93 2.12 -0.49
C LEU A 238 29.42 3.58 -0.52
N LYS A 239 30.75 3.73 -0.64
CA LYS A 239 31.41 5.06 -0.66
C LYS A 239 31.05 5.91 -1.89
N ASP A 240 30.78 5.27 -3.00
CA ASP A 240 30.46 5.84 -4.31
C ASP A 240 28.95 5.86 -4.60
N ALA A 241 28.13 5.57 -3.59
CA ALA A 241 26.68 5.65 -3.73
C ALA A 241 26.26 7.12 -3.95
N MET A 242 25.47 7.34 -5.00
CA MET A 242 24.84 8.64 -5.27
C MET A 242 23.83 8.99 -4.18
N ASN A 243 23.68 10.29 -3.94
CA ASN A 243 22.64 10.80 -3.05
C ASN A 243 21.25 10.48 -3.63
N ILE A 244 20.30 10.18 -2.76
CA ILE A 244 18.93 9.79 -3.15
C ILE A 244 18.23 10.85 -4.01
N LYS A 245 18.39 12.14 -3.69
CA LYS A 245 17.80 13.24 -4.47
C LYS A 245 18.37 13.33 -5.88
N ASP A 246 19.64 12.99 -6.04
CA ASP A 246 20.29 12.98 -7.36
C ASP A 246 19.81 11.78 -8.18
N ILE A 247 19.63 10.60 -7.54
CA ILE A 247 19.02 9.42 -8.18
C ILE A 247 17.59 9.73 -8.62
N GLU A 248 16.79 10.34 -7.75
CA GLU A 248 15.41 10.72 -8.03
C GLU A 248 15.33 11.71 -9.21
N LYS A 249 16.23 12.67 -9.26
CA LYS A 249 16.32 13.62 -10.36
C LYS A 249 16.70 12.95 -11.69
N GLU A 250 17.66 12.01 -11.66
CA GLU A 250 18.14 11.32 -12.86
C GLU A 250 17.11 10.33 -13.43
N LEU A 251 16.34 9.65 -12.56
CA LEU A 251 15.39 8.63 -12.96
C LEU A 251 13.94 9.12 -13.02
N GLY A 252 13.63 10.32 -12.50
CA GLY A 252 12.28 10.89 -12.55
C GLY A 252 11.23 10.18 -11.69
N LEU A 253 11.64 9.26 -10.81
CA LEU A 253 10.75 8.50 -9.93
C LEU A 253 11.13 8.67 -8.47
N ILE A 254 10.13 8.65 -7.57
CA ILE A 254 10.34 8.66 -6.12
C ILE A 254 11.35 7.59 -5.75
N THR A 255 12.41 7.97 -5.03
CA THR A 255 13.54 7.12 -4.70
C THR A 255 13.68 6.95 -3.19
N TYR A 256 13.76 5.70 -2.74
CA TYR A 256 13.91 5.33 -1.33
C TYR A 256 15.30 4.77 -1.06
N PRO A 257 16.01 5.25 -0.01
CA PRO A 257 17.29 4.69 0.40
C PRO A 257 17.12 3.30 0.99
N MET A 258 18.05 2.38 0.69
CA MET A 258 18.03 1.03 1.20
C MET A 258 19.43 0.44 1.37
N VAL A 259 19.55 -0.47 2.34
CA VAL A 259 20.65 -1.42 2.49
C VAL A 259 20.01 -2.79 2.73
N ALA A 260 19.70 -3.49 1.65
CA ALA A 260 18.83 -4.67 1.68
C ALA A 260 19.40 -5.89 2.42
N ASN A 261 20.71 -5.94 2.67
CA ASN A 261 21.36 -7.00 3.45
C ASN A 261 21.26 -6.80 4.97
N ARG A 262 20.59 -5.75 5.45
CA ARG A 262 20.35 -5.47 6.86
C ARG A 262 18.88 -5.76 7.21
N ASN A 263 18.66 -6.72 8.10
CA ASN A 263 17.31 -7.15 8.50
C ASN A 263 16.51 -6.03 9.17
N GLU A 264 17.15 -5.05 9.80
CA GLU A 264 16.54 -3.86 10.39
C GLU A 264 15.75 -3.02 9.36
N ASN A 265 16.13 -3.10 8.08
CA ASN A 265 15.46 -2.37 7.00
C ASN A 265 14.17 -3.03 6.49
N ARG A 266 13.78 -4.17 7.04
CA ARG A 266 12.57 -4.89 6.61
C ARG A 266 11.30 -4.07 6.79
N GLU A 267 11.13 -3.46 7.95
CA GLU A 267 9.94 -2.63 8.22
C GLU A 267 9.84 -1.48 7.24
N ARG A 268 10.97 -0.82 6.95
CA ARG A 268 11.03 0.24 5.94
C ARG A 268 10.65 -0.27 4.54
N MET A 269 11.12 -1.44 4.15
CA MET A 269 10.77 -2.02 2.85
C MET A 269 9.26 -2.33 2.73
N ILE A 270 8.64 -2.80 3.82
CA ILE A 270 7.20 -3.06 3.87
C ILE A 270 6.41 -1.74 3.73
N GLN A 271 6.86 -0.67 4.38
CA GLN A 271 6.26 0.66 4.27
C GLN A 271 6.33 1.17 2.83
N ILE A 272 7.49 1.06 2.17
CA ILE A 272 7.67 1.45 0.77
C ILE A 272 6.68 0.69 -0.12
N ILE A 273 6.51 -0.61 0.09
CA ILE A 273 5.53 -1.43 -0.65
C ILE A 273 4.11 -0.89 -0.44
N ALA A 274 3.74 -0.56 0.79
CA ALA A 274 2.43 -0.02 1.10
C ALA A 274 2.19 1.34 0.44
N GLU A 275 3.17 2.23 0.47
CA GLU A 275 3.13 3.54 -0.18
C GLU A 275 2.98 3.39 -1.71
N VAL A 276 3.80 2.53 -2.33
CA VAL A 276 3.75 2.29 -3.77
C VAL A 276 2.44 1.66 -4.21
N LEU A 277 1.85 0.77 -3.41
CA LEU A 277 0.53 0.18 -3.66
C LEU A 277 -0.63 1.12 -3.32
N ASP A 278 -0.37 2.28 -2.68
CA ASP A 278 -1.40 3.23 -2.24
C ASP A 278 -2.42 2.60 -1.28
N LEU A 279 -1.91 1.84 -0.32
CA LEU A 279 -2.76 1.17 0.65
C LEU A 279 -3.27 2.18 1.70
N SER A 280 -4.55 2.09 2.05
CA SER A 280 -5.11 2.94 3.09
C SER A 280 -4.84 2.36 4.48
N TYR A 281 -4.72 3.25 5.49
CA TYR A 281 -4.59 2.87 6.90
C TYR A 281 -5.76 2.01 7.40
N GLU A 282 -6.96 2.27 6.88
CA GLU A 282 -8.17 1.55 7.27
C GLU A 282 -8.17 0.09 6.80
N SER A 283 -7.53 -0.16 5.64
CA SER A 283 -7.48 -1.50 5.05
C SER A 283 -6.40 -2.41 5.65
N THR A 284 -5.40 -1.84 6.36
CA THR A 284 -4.27 -2.62 6.86
C THR A 284 -3.73 -2.01 8.17
N PRO A 285 -4.35 -2.30 9.33
CA PRO A 285 -3.99 -1.73 10.64
C PRO A 285 -2.50 -1.91 11.01
N LEU A 286 -1.89 -3.03 10.59
CA LEU A 286 -0.46 -3.28 10.82
C LEU A 286 0.43 -2.26 10.10
N ILE A 287 0.06 -1.88 8.88
CA ILE A 287 0.78 -0.86 8.11
C ILE A 287 0.60 0.51 8.76
N GLY A 288 -0.59 0.82 9.27
CA GLY A 288 -0.84 2.04 10.06
C GLY A 288 0.14 2.18 11.23
N SER A 289 0.32 1.11 12.01
CA SER A 289 1.26 1.12 13.13
C SER A 289 2.73 1.23 12.72
N LEU A 290 3.12 0.64 11.58
CA LEU A 290 4.47 0.74 11.03
C LEU A 290 4.75 2.13 10.45
N MET A 291 3.77 2.75 9.77
CA MET A 291 3.90 4.10 9.23
C MET A 291 3.91 5.17 10.33
N GLU A 292 3.14 5.00 11.40
CA GLU A 292 3.24 5.87 12.58
C GLU A 292 4.64 5.83 13.20
N LYS A 293 5.25 4.64 13.33
CA LYS A 293 6.63 4.49 13.81
C LYS A 293 7.65 5.19 12.91
N SER A 294 7.49 5.11 11.57
CA SER A 294 8.42 5.74 10.64
C SER A 294 8.33 7.27 10.65
N LEU A 295 7.11 7.82 10.72
CA LEU A 295 6.90 9.26 10.84
C LEU A 295 7.54 9.80 12.13
N LEU A 296 7.50 9.03 13.21
CA LEU A 296 8.17 9.38 14.47
C LEU A 296 9.71 9.33 14.33
N LEU A 297 10.25 8.37 13.57
CA LEU A 297 11.68 8.24 13.30
C LEU A 297 12.19 9.35 12.37
N GLU A 298 11.49 9.66 11.29
CA GLU A 298 11.85 10.74 10.36
C GLU A 298 11.83 12.12 11.06
N ASN A 299 10.83 12.37 11.90
CA ASN A 299 10.77 13.58 12.71
C ASN A 299 11.90 13.65 13.75
N SER A 300 12.33 12.51 14.29
CA SER A 300 13.46 12.43 15.21
C SER A 300 14.81 12.71 14.54
N ILE A 301 14.95 12.30 13.26
CA ILE A 301 16.16 12.55 12.46
C ILE A 301 16.23 14.03 12.05
N LYS A 302 15.12 14.62 11.60
CA LYS A 302 15.04 16.06 11.25
C LYS A 302 15.31 16.99 12.44
N ILE A 303 15.00 16.56 13.65
CA ILE A 303 15.28 17.31 14.88
C ILE A 303 16.78 17.29 15.22
N LYS A 304 17.53 16.24 14.82
CA LYS A 304 18.99 16.14 15.04
C LYS A 304 19.80 16.95 14.05
N GLU A 305 19.27 17.28 12.87
CA GLU A 305 19.97 18.05 11.83
C GLU A 305 19.83 19.57 11.99
N ASN A 306 18.95 20.08 12.83
CA ASN A 306 18.84 21.51 13.13
C ASN A 306 19.46 21.83 14.51
N PRO A 307 20.54 22.63 14.58
CA PRO A 307 21.08 23.07 15.86
C PRO A 307 20.06 23.99 16.55
N ILE A 308 19.53 23.52 17.67
CA ILE A 308 18.55 24.22 18.48
C ILE A 308 19.19 25.47 19.08
N LYS A 309 18.73 26.66 18.70
CA LYS A 309 18.90 27.88 19.48
C LYS A 309 18.19 27.66 20.83
N LYS A 310 18.94 27.80 21.94
CA LYS A 310 18.42 27.76 23.30
C LYS A 310 17.22 28.67 23.44
N ILE A 311 16.06 28.10 23.70
CA ILE A 311 14.88 28.82 24.18
C ILE A 311 14.77 28.55 25.67
N GLU A 312 14.84 29.60 26.48
CA GLU A 312 14.67 29.52 27.94
C GLU A 312 13.26 29.05 28.29
N LEU A 313 13.19 27.96 29.04
CA LEU A 313 11.93 27.38 29.55
C LEU A 313 11.49 28.13 30.79
N GLY A 314 10.41 28.89 30.68
CA GLY A 314 9.62 29.38 31.80
C GLY A 314 8.91 28.22 32.52
N LYS A 315 8.86 28.32 33.85
CA LYS A 315 8.31 27.37 34.81
C LYS A 315 6.99 26.77 34.40
N ILE A 316 6.89 25.44 34.45
CA ILE A 316 5.61 24.70 34.41
C ILE A 316 5.58 23.87 35.73
N GLU A 317 4.68 24.28 36.61
CA GLU A 317 4.27 23.53 37.79
C GLU A 317 3.18 22.50 37.43
N ASP A 318 3.19 21.37 38.13
CA ASP A 318 2.20 20.26 38.17
C ASP A 318 2.12 19.28 37.01
N ILE A 319 2.90 18.21 37.10
CA ILE A 319 2.60 16.91 36.49
C ILE A 319 2.92 15.80 37.48
N SER A 320 2.19 15.69 38.59
CA SER A 320 2.35 14.61 39.57
C SER A 320 1.35 13.45 39.43
N GLU A 321 0.28 13.60 38.64
CA GLU A 321 -0.77 12.57 38.55
C GLU A 321 -0.53 11.49 37.46
N ASN A 322 0.25 11.77 36.43
CA ASN A 322 0.43 10.81 35.32
C ASN A 322 1.51 9.76 35.54
N THR A 323 2.36 9.91 36.55
CA THR A 323 3.42 8.95 36.87
C THR A 323 2.88 7.69 37.56
N LYS A 324 1.75 7.80 38.27
CA LYS A 324 1.13 6.64 38.97
C LYS A 324 0.38 5.66 38.04
N ILE A 325 0.04 6.08 36.83
CA ILE A 325 -0.64 5.22 35.84
C ILE A 325 0.36 4.31 35.12
N HIS A 326 1.62 4.76 34.99
CA HIS A 326 2.66 3.98 34.30
C HIS A 326 3.14 2.78 35.14
N GLU A 327 3.21 2.92 36.46
CA GLU A 327 3.63 1.82 37.38
C GLU A 327 2.59 0.69 37.45
N LYS A 328 1.33 0.93 37.15
CA LYS A 328 0.28 -0.10 37.17
C LYS A 328 0.22 -0.96 35.89
N LEU A 329 0.79 -0.53 34.79
CA LEU A 329 0.70 -1.21 33.50
C LEU A 329 1.89 -2.10 33.15
N TYR A 330 3.04 -1.97 33.84
CA TYR A 330 4.24 -2.77 33.61
C TYR A 330 4.96 -3.08 34.90
N PRO A 331 4.67 -4.20 35.58
CA PRO A 331 5.46 -4.64 36.71
C PRO A 331 6.72 -5.37 36.22
N ASP A 332 7.85 -4.84 36.60
CA ASP A 332 9.20 -5.42 36.72
C ASP A 332 9.89 -6.14 35.55
N ASN A 333 10.98 -5.58 35.10
CA ASN A 333 12.36 -6.03 35.25
C ASN A 333 13.29 -5.37 34.24
N THR A 334 13.98 -4.35 34.60
CA THR A 334 15.40 -4.09 34.25
C THR A 334 15.80 -2.68 34.72
N SER A 335 16.80 -2.62 35.57
CA SER A 335 17.47 -1.42 36.08
C SER A 335 18.31 -0.76 34.97
N ASP A 336 17.71 0.17 34.23
CA ASP A 336 18.47 1.06 33.34
C ASP A 336 17.79 2.46 33.35
N GLU A 337 18.24 3.29 34.31
CA GLU A 337 17.71 4.66 34.50
C GLU A 337 17.80 5.54 33.27
N SER A 338 18.69 5.24 32.32
CA SER A 338 18.82 5.99 31.05
C SER A 338 17.68 5.73 30.10
N LYS A 339 17.15 4.49 30.03
CA LYS A 339 16.02 4.11 29.20
C LYS A 339 14.70 4.68 29.70
N VAL A 340 14.54 4.73 31.04
CA VAL A 340 13.34 5.31 31.67
C VAL A 340 13.28 6.83 31.44
N LYS A 341 14.41 7.54 31.50
CA LYS A 341 14.49 8.98 31.21
C LYS A 341 14.13 9.29 29.74
N LEU A 342 14.64 8.48 28.80
CA LEU A 342 14.33 8.64 27.37
C LEU A 342 12.84 8.40 27.07
N SER A 343 12.23 7.39 27.67
CA SER A 343 10.81 7.05 27.54
C SER A 343 9.90 8.16 28.09
N THR A 344 10.27 8.76 29.22
CA THR A 344 9.49 9.83 29.84
C THR A 344 9.55 11.15 29.07
N GLU A 345 10.69 11.48 28.46
CA GLU A 345 10.79 12.65 27.57
C GLU A 345 10.03 12.46 26.26
N MET A 346 10.05 11.26 25.70
CA MET A 346 9.27 10.93 24.50
C MET A 346 7.75 11.04 24.76
N LEU A 347 7.27 10.56 25.91
CA LEU A 347 5.86 10.70 26.29
C LEU A 347 5.43 12.17 26.45
N LYS A 348 6.27 13.00 27.07
CA LYS A 348 6.02 14.45 27.19
C LYS A 348 5.91 15.12 25.81
N HIS A 349 6.74 14.71 24.87
CA HIS A 349 6.74 15.25 23.51
C HIS A 349 5.48 14.85 22.72
N ILE A 350 5.03 13.60 22.86
CA ILE A 350 3.79 13.09 22.24
C ILE A 350 2.55 13.82 22.76
N ILE A 351 2.49 14.10 24.05
CA ILE A 351 1.39 14.84 24.67
C ILE A 351 1.36 16.29 24.15
N LEU A 352 2.52 16.91 23.96
CA LEU A 352 2.62 18.28 23.43
C LEU A 352 2.17 18.37 21.96
N LEU A 353 2.53 17.36 21.16
CA LEU A 353 2.13 17.25 19.75
C LEU A 353 0.60 17.03 19.61
N LYS A 354 0.02 16.16 20.42
CA LYS A 354 -1.45 15.97 20.45
C LYS A 354 -2.19 17.25 20.82
N LYS A 355 -1.71 18.02 21.79
CA LYS A 355 -2.28 19.34 22.14
C LYS A 355 -2.18 20.35 20.98
N LYS A 356 -1.06 20.38 20.25
CA LYS A 356 -0.90 21.28 19.09
C LYS A 356 -1.82 20.91 17.93
N ILE A 357 -2.03 19.63 17.67
CA ILE A 357 -2.93 19.13 16.62
C ILE A 357 -4.38 19.43 17.00
N TYR A 358 -4.75 19.27 18.26
CA TYR A 358 -6.11 19.57 18.75
C TYR A 358 -6.42 21.07 18.65
N LEU A 359 -5.48 21.94 19.02
CA LEU A 359 -5.62 23.40 18.92
C LEU A 359 -5.65 23.92 17.45
N LYS A 360 -5.08 23.17 16.51
CA LYS A 360 -5.17 23.52 15.08
C LYS A 360 -6.52 23.13 14.46
N LYS A 361 -7.14 22.03 14.94
CA LYS A 361 -8.47 21.58 14.51
C LYS A 361 -9.62 22.39 15.10
N SER A 362 -9.41 23.10 16.22
CA SER A 362 -10.43 23.95 16.84
C SER A 362 -10.44 25.39 16.30
N LYS A 363 -9.58 25.72 15.33
CA LYS A 363 -9.49 27.04 14.68
C LYS A 363 -9.79 27.01 13.18
N LEU A 364 -10.24 25.85 12.67
CA LEU A 364 -10.90 25.65 11.38
C LEU A 364 -12.37 25.26 11.61
#